data_84a26acc702063493d475130f175e39d
#
_entry.id   84a26acc702063493d475130f175e39d
#
_cell.length_a   1.000
_cell.length_b   1.000
_cell.length_c   1.000
_cell.angle_alpha   90.00
_cell.angle_beta   90.00
_cell.angle_gamma   90.00
#
_symmetry.space_group_name_H-M   'P 1'
#
loop_
_entity.id
_entity.type
_entity.pdbx_description
1 polymer ?
#
loop_
_entity_poly.entity_id
_entity_poly.type
_entity_poly.pdbx_seq_one_letter_code
_entity_poly.pdbx_strand_id
1 'polypeptide(L)'
;MKKMNFRRAIYCLVSLVPLFFLSCETLEPKDPRASIPGLQQYYNEALQFSLRYPRILNLKVEDRAVAGEPDIVLRLEYPGNDYPILELATYAPSWIEEVRKPLVHGTERTLSVDTERAITFEIRNDPEDDESKMRRIIVRNFGRIYVFTGKGKTFDEVVSSFDFIDPVLEDDEQDSPS
;
A
#
# COMPACT_ATOMS: atom_id res chain seq x y z
N MET A 1 -6.89 -76.65 29.82
CA MET A 1 -6.66 -75.22 30.14
C MET A 1 -5.29 -74.82 29.62
N LYS A 2 -5.22 -74.13 28.49
CA LYS A 2 -3.96 -73.68 27.86
C LYS A 2 -3.66 -72.25 28.31
N LYS A 3 -2.59 -72.06 29.04
CA LYS A 3 -2.04 -70.73 29.40
C LYS A 3 -1.44 -70.09 28.17
N MET A 4 -2.01 -69.00 27.72
CA MET A 4 -1.53 -68.19 26.60
C MET A 4 -0.48 -67.23 27.10
N ASN A 5 0.76 -67.36 26.60
CA ASN A 5 1.89 -66.53 26.94
C ASN A 5 1.75 -65.10 26.40
N PHE A 6 1.55 -64.16 27.29
CA PHE A 6 1.39 -62.73 27.03
C PHE A 6 2.75 -62.00 27.15
N ARG A 7 3.70 -62.41 26.32
CA ARG A 7 5.02 -61.78 26.30
C ARG A 7 5.60 -61.74 24.90
N ARG A 8 5.03 -61.00 23.98
CA ARG A 8 5.71 -60.61 22.71
C ARG A 8 4.82 -59.65 21.93
N ALA A 9 4.59 -58.43 22.44
CA ALA A 9 3.97 -57.36 21.66
C ALA A 9 4.30 -55.97 22.23
N ILE A 10 5.55 -55.73 22.64
CA ILE A 10 6.01 -54.39 23.05
C ILE A 10 7.38 -54.17 22.40
N TYR A 11 7.49 -54.13 21.10
CA TYR A 11 8.64 -53.58 20.37
C TYR A 11 8.25 -53.32 18.93
N CYS A 12 7.45 -52.28 18.67
CA CYS A 12 7.32 -51.68 17.35
C CYS A 12 6.47 -50.39 17.42
N LEU A 13 6.80 -49.52 18.36
CA LEU A 13 6.08 -48.23 18.46
C LEU A 13 7.06 -47.13 18.90
N VAL A 14 8.27 -47.14 18.30
CA VAL A 14 9.20 -46.01 18.42
C VAL A 14 9.85 -45.86 17.05
N SER A 15 9.29 -45.06 16.19
CA SER A 15 10.00 -44.29 15.15
C SER A 15 9.02 -43.82 14.09
N LEU A 16 8.21 -42.83 14.41
CA LEU A 16 7.63 -41.90 13.41
C LEU A 16 7.34 -40.56 14.11
N VAL A 17 8.44 -39.95 14.57
CA VAL A 17 8.39 -38.50 14.79
C VAL A 17 8.62 -37.89 13.42
N PRO A 18 7.59 -37.28 12.79
CA PRO A 18 7.83 -36.45 11.62
C PRO A 18 8.65 -35.26 12.11
N LEU A 19 9.89 -35.18 11.66
CA LEU A 19 10.67 -33.95 11.67
C LEU A 19 9.89 -32.92 10.84
N PHE A 20 9.00 -32.20 11.49
CA PHE A 20 8.60 -30.91 10.99
C PHE A 20 9.84 -30.03 11.01
N PHE A 21 10.60 -30.05 9.94
CA PHE A 21 11.42 -28.93 9.59
C PHE A 21 10.46 -27.73 9.47
N LEU A 22 10.37 -26.94 10.52
CA LEU A 22 9.95 -25.57 10.40
C LEU A 22 10.94 -24.92 9.43
N SER A 23 10.59 -24.96 8.14
CA SER A 23 11.10 -24.02 7.17
C SER A 23 10.69 -22.65 7.69
N CYS A 24 11.57 -22.04 8.46
CA CYS A 24 11.54 -20.62 8.69
C CYS A 24 11.85 -20.04 7.31
N GLU A 25 10.82 -19.87 6.46
CA GLU A 25 10.93 -18.98 5.31
C GLU A 25 11.28 -17.62 5.92
N THR A 26 12.57 -17.31 5.90
CA THR A 26 13.01 -15.93 6.05
C THR A 26 12.28 -15.17 4.96
N LEU A 27 11.26 -14.39 5.36
CA LEU A 27 10.62 -13.41 4.50
C LEU A 27 11.75 -12.47 4.08
N GLU A 28 12.34 -12.77 2.92
CA GLU A 28 13.24 -11.82 2.29
C GLU A 28 12.47 -10.50 2.16
N PRO A 29 13.06 -9.36 2.54
CA PRO A 29 12.42 -8.07 2.38
C PRO A 29 11.98 -7.95 0.91
N LYS A 30 10.67 -7.82 0.71
CA LYS A 30 10.06 -7.79 -0.61
C LYS A 30 10.65 -6.57 -1.34
N ASP A 31 11.51 -6.83 -2.33
CA ASP A 31 12.07 -5.75 -3.15
C ASP A 31 10.89 -4.95 -3.75
N PRO A 32 10.70 -3.68 -3.38
CA PRO A 32 9.61 -2.86 -3.90
C PRO A 32 9.71 -2.67 -5.41
N ARG A 33 10.88 -2.97 -6.01
CA ARG A 33 11.14 -2.88 -7.45
C ARG A 33 10.85 -4.19 -8.20
N ALA A 34 10.47 -5.27 -7.50
CA ALA A 34 10.20 -6.55 -8.14
C ALA A 34 9.02 -6.45 -9.11
N SER A 35 9.26 -6.80 -10.37
CA SER A 35 8.24 -6.77 -11.43
C SER A 35 7.19 -7.86 -11.23
N ILE A 36 5.91 -7.50 -11.15
CA ILE A 36 4.79 -8.43 -11.14
C ILE A 36 4.19 -8.48 -12.55
N PRO A 37 4.01 -9.68 -13.16
CA PRO A 37 3.39 -9.79 -14.47
C PRO A 37 2.01 -9.12 -14.53
N GLY A 38 1.76 -8.34 -15.58
CA GLY A 38 0.48 -7.62 -15.77
C GLY A 38 0.35 -6.29 -15.02
N LEU A 39 1.28 -5.97 -14.10
CA LEU A 39 1.35 -4.70 -13.43
C LEU A 39 2.53 -3.86 -13.92
N GLN A 40 2.40 -2.56 -13.81
CA GLN A 40 3.49 -1.58 -13.86
C GLN A 40 3.72 -1.04 -12.46
N GLN A 41 4.94 -0.57 -12.22
CA GLN A 41 5.30 0.09 -10.97
C GLN A 41 5.75 1.51 -11.27
N TYR A 42 5.25 2.44 -10.47
CA TYR A 42 5.76 3.79 -10.37
C TYR A 42 6.54 3.93 -9.07
N TYR A 43 7.65 4.60 -9.14
CA TYR A 43 8.53 4.88 -8.03
C TYR A 43 8.86 6.36 -7.99
N ASN A 44 8.67 6.99 -6.84
CA ASN A 44 9.05 8.38 -6.62
C ASN A 44 10.06 8.48 -5.47
N GLU A 45 11.32 8.68 -5.82
CA GLU A 45 12.43 8.76 -4.89
C GLU A 45 12.36 10.01 -4.00
N ALA A 46 11.96 11.14 -4.57
CA ALA A 46 11.88 12.41 -3.87
C ALA A 46 10.78 12.43 -2.81
N LEU A 47 9.70 11.71 -3.03
CA LEU A 47 8.56 11.59 -2.11
C LEU A 47 8.50 10.23 -1.42
N GLN A 48 9.50 9.38 -1.62
CA GLN A 48 9.71 8.12 -0.91
C GLN A 48 8.50 7.19 -0.94
N PHE A 49 7.92 6.96 -2.12
CA PHE A 49 6.84 6.01 -2.28
C PHE A 49 6.92 5.25 -3.59
N SER A 50 6.27 4.09 -3.61
CA SER A 50 5.97 3.35 -4.83
C SER A 50 4.50 2.92 -4.86
N LEU A 51 3.99 2.66 -6.05
CA LEU A 51 2.69 2.05 -6.25
C LEU A 51 2.70 1.17 -7.50
N ARG A 52 1.83 0.17 -7.52
CA ARG A 52 1.64 -0.74 -8.65
C ARG A 52 0.27 -0.54 -9.25
N TYR A 53 0.20 -0.58 -10.56
CA TYR A 53 -1.05 -0.38 -11.29
C TYR A 53 -1.14 -1.25 -12.54
N PRO A 54 -2.35 -1.62 -13.00
CA PRO A 54 -2.53 -2.40 -14.22
C PRO A 54 -1.94 -1.71 -15.46
N ARG A 55 -1.27 -2.47 -16.32
CA ARG A 55 -0.65 -1.97 -17.56
C ARG A 55 -1.62 -1.32 -18.54
N ILE A 56 -2.91 -1.60 -18.41
CA ILE A 56 -3.95 -1.00 -19.24
C ILE A 56 -4.20 0.48 -18.91
N LEU A 57 -3.73 0.94 -17.76
CA LEU A 57 -3.89 2.34 -17.33
C LEU A 57 -2.74 3.21 -17.82
N ASN A 58 -3.06 4.42 -18.22
CA ASN A 58 -2.10 5.48 -18.48
C ASN A 58 -1.79 6.21 -17.17
N LEU A 59 -0.51 6.38 -16.90
CA LEU A 59 -0.01 7.19 -15.81
C LEU A 59 0.33 8.59 -16.32
N LYS A 60 -0.26 9.62 -15.71
CA LYS A 60 0.12 11.03 -15.88
C LYS A 60 0.67 11.56 -14.56
N VAL A 61 1.80 12.22 -14.62
CA VAL A 61 2.43 12.85 -13.44
C VAL A 61 2.65 14.32 -13.76
N GLU A 62 2.13 15.17 -12.89
CA GLU A 62 2.33 16.63 -12.95
C GLU A 62 3.11 17.05 -11.71
N ASP A 63 4.28 17.61 -11.93
CA ASP A 63 5.11 18.20 -10.88
C ASP A 63 4.76 19.69 -10.77
N ARG A 64 4.31 20.11 -9.60
CA ARG A 64 3.84 21.46 -9.36
C ARG A 64 4.61 22.08 -8.21
N ALA A 65 5.52 22.96 -8.54
CA ALA A 65 6.32 23.70 -7.56
C ALA A 65 5.70 25.06 -7.17
N VAL A 66 4.37 25.16 -7.12
CA VAL A 66 3.66 26.41 -6.80
C VAL A 66 3.19 26.39 -5.35
N ALA A 67 3.52 27.42 -4.59
CA ALA A 67 3.09 27.53 -3.20
C ALA A 67 1.56 27.50 -3.10
N GLY A 68 1.02 26.59 -2.29
CA GLY A 68 -0.41 26.42 -2.08
C GLY A 68 -1.09 25.41 -3.00
N GLU A 69 -0.33 24.76 -3.89
CA GLU A 69 -0.78 23.64 -4.72
C GLU A 69 -0.14 22.33 -4.22
N PRO A 70 -0.68 21.17 -4.63
CA PRO A 70 -0.01 19.90 -4.34
C PRO A 70 1.39 19.87 -4.97
N ASP A 71 2.37 19.30 -4.26
CA ASP A 71 3.75 19.17 -4.75
C ASP A 71 3.81 18.28 -6.01
N ILE A 72 2.99 17.24 -6.04
CA ILE A 72 2.84 16.33 -7.19
C ILE A 72 1.38 15.92 -7.31
N VAL A 73 0.91 15.77 -8.54
CA VAL A 73 -0.38 15.13 -8.87
C VAL A 73 -0.12 13.98 -9.83
N LEU A 74 -0.47 12.78 -9.40
CA LEU A 74 -0.39 11.56 -10.18
C LEU A 74 -1.81 11.11 -10.52
N ARG A 75 -2.09 10.83 -11.80
CA ARG A 75 -3.38 10.31 -12.26
C ARG A 75 -3.23 9.02 -13.00
N LEU A 76 -4.09 8.07 -12.69
CA LEU A 76 -4.27 6.82 -13.42
C LEU A 76 -5.59 6.85 -14.16
N GLU A 77 -5.56 6.67 -15.47
CA GLU A 77 -6.71 6.81 -16.37
C GLU A 77 -6.78 5.62 -17.33
N TYR A 78 -7.99 5.21 -17.71
CA TYR A 78 -8.15 4.34 -18.88
C TYR A 78 -7.85 5.11 -20.17
N PRO A 79 -7.25 4.48 -21.18
CA PRO A 79 -7.08 5.12 -22.49
C PRO A 79 -8.42 5.61 -23.03
N GLY A 80 -8.46 6.90 -23.41
CA GLY A 80 -9.68 7.54 -23.96
C GLY A 80 -10.74 7.92 -22.93
N ASN A 81 -10.44 7.84 -21.64
CA ASN A 81 -11.31 8.35 -20.59
C ASN A 81 -10.73 9.64 -19.99
N ASP A 82 -11.57 10.65 -19.82
CA ASP A 82 -11.16 11.96 -19.28
C ASP A 82 -11.17 11.99 -17.74
N TYR A 83 -11.73 10.95 -17.11
CA TYR A 83 -11.84 10.89 -15.65
C TYR A 83 -10.83 9.90 -15.07
N PRO A 84 -10.00 10.34 -14.11
CA PRO A 84 -9.04 9.43 -13.46
C PRO A 84 -9.78 8.41 -12.59
N ILE A 85 -9.26 7.17 -12.60
CA ILE A 85 -9.66 6.12 -11.65
C ILE A 85 -9.10 6.42 -10.28
N LEU A 86 -7.87 6.93 -10.28
CA LEU A 86 -7.15 7.35 -9.11
C LEU A 86 -6.41 8.65 -9.39
N GLU A 87 -6.55 9.59 -8.47
CA GLU A 87 -5.68 10.74 -8.32
C GLU A 87 -4.97 10.64 -6.98
N LEU A 88 -3.64 10.71 -7.00
CA LEU A 88 -2.79 10.87 -5.81
C LEU A 88 -2.17 12.25 -5.86
N ALA A 89 -2.43 13.04 -4.83
CA ALA A 89 -1.84 14.36 -4.65
C ALA A 89 -1.09 14.43 -3.32
N THR A 90 0.03 15.14 -3.28
CA THR A 90 0.82 15.32 -2.05
C THR A 90 0.85 16.79 -1.64
N TYR A 91 0.72 17.04 -0.34
CA TYR A 91 0.65 18.40 0.21
C TYR A 91 1.51 18.56 1.46
N ALA A 92 1.87 19.79 1.76
CA ALA A 92 2.42 20.14 3.06
C ALA A 92 1.39 19.88 4.19
N PRO A 93 1.82 19.54 5.42
CA PRO A 93 0.91 19.22 6.53
C PRO A 93 -0.08 20.33 6.90
N SER A 94 0.24 21.57 6.62
CA SER A 94 -0.63 22.74 6.86
C SER A 94 -1.93 22.73 6.05
N TRP A 95 -1.98 21.93 4.96
CA TRP A 95 -3.14 21.83 4.07
C TRP A 95 -4.20 20.83 4.52
N ILE A 96 -4.05 20.20 5.66
CA ILE A 96 -4.97 19.14 6.11
C ILE A 96 -6.42 19.58 6.17
N GLU A 97 -6.70 20.80 6.63
CA GLU A 97 -8.06 21.31 6.76
C GLU A 97 -8.68 21.56 5.38
N GLU A 98 -7.91 22.09 4.44
CA GLU A 98 -8.37 22.32 3.06
C GLU A 98 -8.70 20.99 2.36
N VAL A 99 -7.84 19.99 2.53
CA VAL A 99 -8.02 18.66 1.94
C VAL A 99 -9.26 17.95 2.51
N ARG A 100 -9.64 18.24 3.75
CA ARG A 100 -10.83 17.67 4.42
C ARG A 100 -12.13 18.42 4.15
N LYS A 101 -12.11 19.64 3.64
CA LYS A 101 -13.32 20.43 3.39
C LYS A 101 -14.45 19.71 2.64
N PRO A 102 -14.17 18.91 1.57
CA PRO A 102 -15.23 18.23 0.83
C PRO A 102 -15.80 16.97 1.52
N LEU A 103 -15.48 16.73 2.79
CA LEU A 103 -15.93 15.59 3.56
C LEU A 103 -17.46 15.55 3.68
N VAL A 104 -18.06 14.43 3.33
CA VAL A 104 -19.45 14.11 3.63
C VAL A 104 -19.57 13.65 5.08
N HIS A 105 -20.28 14.39 5.92
CA HIS A 105 -20.42 14.09 7.34
C HIS A 105 -20.92 12.67 7.61
N GLY A 106 -20.31 11.99 8.58
CA GLY A 106 -20.69 10.64 8.99
C GLY A 106 -20.11 9.52 8.15
N THR A 107 -19.34 9.81 7.10
CA THR A 107 -18.70 8.80 6.25
C THR A 107 -17.26 8.48 6.68
N GLU A 108 -16.73 9.20 7.64
CA GLU A 108 -15.34 9.09 8.09
C GLU A 108 -15.06 7.71 8.71
N ARG A 109 -13.98 7.07 8.28
CA ARG A 109 -13.49 5.78 8.78
C ARG A 109 -11.97 5.83 8.90
N THR A 110 -11.43 4.94 9.72
CA THR A 110 -9.99 4.71 9.83
C THR A 110 -9.63 3.44 9.07
N LEU A 111 -8.51 3.48 8.35
CA LEU A 111 -7.90 2.32 7.70
C LEU A 111 -6.37 2.45 7.76
N SER A 112 -5.65 1.48 7.24
CA SER A 112 -4.20 1.57 7.05
C SER A 112 -3.87 1.60 5.56
N VAL A 113 -2.89 2.43 5.20
CA VAL A 113 -2.23 2.44 3.88
C VAL A 113 -0.78 2.10 4.14
N ASP A 114 -0.31 0.99 3.58
CA ASP A 114 0.91 0.35 4.02
C ASP A 114 0.82 0.07 5.53
N THR A 115 1.73 0.54 6.35
CA THR A 115 1.71 0.42 7.81
C THR A 115 1.11 1.66 8.51
N GLU A 116 0.88 2.73 7.76
CA GLU A 116 0.47 4.03 8.30
C GLU A 116 -1.04 4.14 8.51
N ARG A 117 -1.40 4.82 9.59
CA ARG A 117 -2.81 5.12 9.87
C ARG A 117 -3.34 6.17 8.90
N ALA A 118 -4.43 5.84 8.22
CA ALA A 118 -5.10 6.71 7.27
C ALA A 118 -6.56 6.98 7.68
N ILE A 119 -7.10 8.09 7.19
CA ILE A 119 -8.50 8.46 7.32
C ILE A 119 -9.12 8.37 5.94
N THR A 120 -10.27 7.72 5.83
CA THR A 120 -11.05 7.67 4.60
C THR A 120 -12.43 8.25 4.80
N PHE A 121 -12.96 8.90 3.77
CA PHE A 121 -14.32 9.44 3.75
C PHE A 121 -14.83 9.60 2.31
N GLU A 122 -16.13 9.77 2.17
CA GLU A 122 -16.76 10.11 0.89
C GLU A 122 -16.66 11.60 0.62
N ILE A 123 -16.45 11.94 -0.64
CA ILE A 123 -16.58 13.28 -1.20
C ILE A 123 -17.58 13.25 -2.34
N ARG A 124 -18.22 14.39 -2.63
CA ARG A 124 -19.11 14.57 -3.77
C ARG A 124 -18.64 15.76 -4.57
N ASN A 125 -18.49 15.57 -5.87
CA ASN A 125 -18.23 16.68 -6.80
C ASN A 125 -19.52 17.46 -7.09
N ASP A 126 -20.65 16.74 -7.12
CA ASP A 126 -22.00 17.32 -7.24
C ASP A 126 -22.88 16.80 -6.09
N PRO A 127 -23.43 17.67 -5.23
CA PRO A 127 -24.30 17.26 -4.12
C PRO A 127 -25.59 16.54 -4.56
N GLU A 128 -26.06 16.79 -5.78
CA GLU A 128 -27.31 16.23 -6.32
C GLU A 128 -27.10 14.91 -7.07
N ASP A 129 -25.86 14.59 -7.44
CA ASP A 129 -25.50 13.38 -8.17
C ASP A 129 -24.83 12.34 -7.26
N ASP A 130 -25.56 11.28 -6.94
CA ASP A 130 -25.02 10.15 -6.18
C ASP A 130 -23.92 9.36 -6.92
N GLU A 131 -23.89 9.41 -8.25
CA GLU A 131 -22.83 8.77 -9.05
C GLU A 131 -21.52 9.58 -8.99
N SER A 132 -21.58 10.85 -8.61
CA SER A 132 -20.40 11.70 -8.40
C SER A 132 -19.62 11.38 -7.12
N LYS A 133 -20.12 10.45 -6.29
CA LYS A 133 -19.43 10.02 -5.07
C LYS A 133 -18.09 9.40 -5.39
N MET A 134 -17.07 9.91 -4.71
CA MET A 134 -15.73 9.35 -4.71
C MET A 134 -15.28 9.12 -3.28
N ARG A 135 -14.31 8.25 -3.12
CA ARG A 135 -13.65 8.03 -1.85
C ARG A 135 -12.36 8.84 -1.82
N ARG A 136 -12.12 9.52 -0.70
CA ARG A 136 -10.84 10.16 -0.40
C ARG A 136 -10.19 9.44 0.76
N ILE A 137 -8.88 9.18 0.62
CA ILE A 137 -8.05 8.59 1.66
C ILE A 137 -6.91 9.55 1.91
N ILE A 138 -6.67 9.87 3.17
CA ILE A 138 -5.60 10.77 3.61
C ILE A 138 -4.69 9.98 4.54
N VAL A 139 -3.42 9.93 4.19
CA VAL A 139 -2.37 9.36 5.03
C VAL A 139 -1.25 10.38 5.22
N ARG A 140 -0.62 10.38 6.40
CA ARG A 140 0.52 11.26 6.72
C ARG A 140 1.76 10.41 6.87
N ASN A 141 2.79 10.75 6.13
CA ASN A 141 4.11 10.17 6.30
C ASN A 141 5.20 11.14 5.82
N PHE A 142 6.43 11.00 6.30
CA PHE A 142 7.62 11.81 5.94
C PHE A 142 7.36 13.33 5.92
N GLY A 143 6.55 13.83 6.88
CA GLY A 143 6.22 15.26 6.97
C GLY A 143 5.32 15.78 5.84
N ARG A 144 4.61 14.90 5.15
CA ARG A 144 3.69 15.21 4.04
C ARG A 144 2.32 14.59 4.25
N ILE A 145 1.35 15.06 3.48
CA ILE A 145 0.02 14.47 3.35
C ILE A 145 -0.10 13.89 1.95
N TYR A 146 -0.46 12.61 1.89
CA TYR A 146 -0.77 11.88 0.67
C TYR A 146 -2.27 11.71 0.58
N VAL A 147 -2.87 12.17 -0.51
CA VAL A 147 -4.32 12.22 -0.70
C VAL A 147 -4.69 11.40 -1.93
N PHE A 148 -5.30 10.26 -1.71
CA PHE A 148 -5.85 9.43 -2.77
C PHE A 148 -7.31 9.79 -2.97
N THR A 149 -7.71 10.02 -4.21
CA THR A 149 -9.10 10.28 -4.59
C THR A 149 -9.48 9.36 -5.74
N GLY A 150 -10.59 8.65 -5.61
CA GLY A 150 -11.07 7.74 -6.65
C GLY A 150 -12.24 6.88 -6.22
N LYS A 151 -12.61 5.91 -7.07
CA LYS A 151 -13.69 4.97 -6.78
C LYS A 151 -13.50 3.62 -7.49
N GLY A 152 -14.14 2.60 -6.93
CA GLY A 152 -14.20 1.27 -7.51
C GLY A 152 -13.02 0.37 -7.17
N LYS A 153 -13.11 -0.87 -7.63
CA LYS A 153 -12.21 -1.95 -7.27
C LYS A 153 -10.76 -1.68 -7.67
N THR A 154 -10.53 -1.16 -8.88
CA THR A 154 -9.17 -0.85 -9.36
C THR A 154 -8.52 0.25 -8.51
N PHE A 155 -9.27 1.25 -8.06
CA PHE A 155 -8.79 2.24 -7.10
C PHE A 155 -8.30 1.56 -5.82
N ASP A 156 -9.10 0.65 -5.25
CA ASP A 156 -8.75 -0.08 -4.02
C ASP A 156 -7.51 -0.95 -4.19
N GLU A 157 -7.38 -1.63 -5.33
CA GLU A 157 -6.22 -2.46 -5.66
C GLU A 157 -4.94 -1.64 -5.76
N VAL A 158 -5.01 -0.46 -6.40
CA VAL A 158 -3.85 0.43 -6.52
C VAL A 158 -3.46 1.01 -5.16
N VAL A 159 -4.42 1.50 -4.37
CA VAL A 159 -4.15 2.02 -3.03
C VAL A 159 -3.54 0.94 -2.13
N SER A 160 -4.01 -0.30 -2.22
CA SER A 160 -3.46 -1.41 -1.43
C SER A 160 -2.07 -1.86 -1.87
N SER A 161 -1.63 -1.44 -3.05
CA SER A 161 -0.27 -1.68 -3.56
C SER A 161 0.71 -0.53 -3.28
N PHE A 162 0.22 0.52 -2.64
CA PHE A 162 1.05 1.67 -2.28
C PHE A 162 1.95 1.30 -1.11
N ASP A 163 3.24 1.58 -1.26
CA ASP A 163 4.25 1.34 -0.24
C ASP A 163 5.05 2.63 -0.01
N PHE A 164 5.24 3.03 1.23
CA PHE A 164 6.25 4.00 1.61
C PHE A 164 7.62 3.34 1.58
N ILE A 165 8.62 4.11 1.20
CA ILE A 165 9.98 3.61 1.06
C ILE A 165 10.83 4.35 2.08
N ASP A 166 11.32 3.61 3.06
CA ASP A 166 12.24 4.17 4.02
C ASP A 166 13.50 4.68 3.29
N PRO A 167 13.97 5.90 3.62
CA PRO A 167 15.24 6.36 3.10
C PRO A 167 16.31 5.35 3.53
N VAL A 168 17.01 4.79 2.55
CA VAL A 168 18.21 3.99 2.84
C VAL A 168 19.17 4.95 3.55
N LEU A 169 19.32 4.77 4.86
CA LEU A 169 20.43 5.40 5.56
C LEU A 169 21.68 4.81 4.94
N GLU A 170 22.37 5.59 4.11
CA GLU A 170 23.74 5.26 3.73
C GLU A 170 24.48 5.16 5.07
N ASP A 171 24.80 3.92 5.47
CA ASP A 171 25.71 3.69 6.57
C ASP A 171 26.99 4.44 6.19
N ASP A 172 27.21 5.59 6.84
CA ASP A 172 28.50 6.27 6.79
C ASP A 172 29.56 5.22 7.18
N GLU A 173 30.16 4.57 6.20
CA GLU A 173 31.38 3.82 6.39
C GLU A 173 32.39 4.82 6.99
N GLN A 174 32.38 4.85 8.32
CA GLN A 174 33.41 5.55 9.06
C GLN A 174 34.74 4.94 8.66
N ASP A 175 35.37 5.59 7.69
CA ASP A 175 36.80 5.46 7.43
C ASP A 175 37.51 5.64 8.77
N SER A 176 37.84 4.53 9.41
CA SER A 176 38.74 4.50 10.54
C SER A 176 40.14 4.84 10.02
N PRO A 177 40.70 5.98 10.38
CA PRO A 177 42.10 6.27 10.02
C PRO A 177 43.02 5.32 10.76
N SER A 178 43.83 4.60 9.99
CA SER A 178 44.95 3.77 10.43
C SER A 178 46.09 4.58 11.04
#